data_370c487bcb168e1f168b8b8f16c445ba
#
_entry.id   370c487bcb168e1f168b8b8f16c445ba
#
_cell.length_a   1.000
_cell.length_b   1.000
_cell.length_c   1.000
_cell.angle_alpha   90.00
_cell.angle_beta   90.00
_cell.angle_gamma   90.00
#
_symmetry.space_group_name_H-M   'P 1'
#
loop_
_entity.id
_entity.type
_entity.pdbx_description
1 polymer ?
#
loop_
_entity_poly.entity_id
_entity_poly.type
_entity_poly.pdbx_seq_one_letter_code
_entity_poly.pdbx_strand_id
1 'polypeptide(L)'
;MAGFYVLIKCFEQEDDYSNLRAEPSKMDELIAIISCEIHLIIFFIVLVSCAPNETLSKPILGETELPAFRYLALGDSYTIGESVSAEERWPNQLAKLLESENIKSEITIIARTGWTTSELWQGIQAEEIQPPYDLVSLLIGVNNQYRGYDINEYRDQFNFLLHKSIEYADGDANRVLVLSIPDWSMTPFASSRNREQIAKELDKFNLVNRESSEKVGVPYVDVTPISREAVNDTTLIAQDGLHPSGKMYALWAEKALPIVKEILISSK
;
A
#
# COMPACT_ATOMS: atom_id res chain seq x y z
N MET A 1 17.42 34.36 -4.18
CA MET A 1 18.90 34.30 -4.28
C MET A 1 19.53 35.48 -5.06
N ALA A 2 18.78 36.46 -5.53
CA ALA A 2 19.31 37.64 -6.24
C ALA A 2 19.65 38.83 -5.32
N GLY A 3 19.17 38.85 -4.07
CA GLY A 3 19.41 39.98 -3.14
C GLY A 3 20.73 39.91 -2.37
N PHE A 4 21.40 38.77 -2.33
CA PHE A 4 22.66 38.60 -1.58
C PHE A 4 23.91 38.96 -2.37
N TYR A 5 23.81 39.10 -3.68
CA TYR A 5 24.96 39.40 -4.55
C TYR A 5 25.24 40.90 -4.69
N VAL A 6 24.28 41.75 -4.34
CA VAL A 6 24.46 43.22 -4.43
C VAL A 6 25.18 43.78 -3.20
N LEU A 7 25.08 43.14 -2.05
CA LEU A 7 25.72 43.60 -0.80
C LEU A 7 27.22 43.30 -0.72
N ILE A 8 27.73 42.31 -1.45
CA ILE A 8 29.16 41.94 -1.42
C ILE A 8 30.02 42.83 -2.33
N LYS A 9 29.43 43.48 -3.35
CA LYS A 9 30.20 44.39 -4.24
C LYS A 9 30.43 45.79 -3.70
N CYS A 10 29.79 46.19 -2.62
CA CYS A 10 30.01 47.49 -1.99
C CYS A 10 31.14 47.53 -0.96
N PHE A 11 31.73 46.36 -0.61
CA PHE A 11 32.79 46.30 0.42
C PHE A 11 34.20 46.08 -0.11
N GLU A 12 34.42 46.02 -1.43
CA GLU A 12 35.75 45.81 -2.04
C GLU A 12 36.29 47.05 -2.76
N GLN A 13 35.93 48.24 -2.33
CA GLN A 13 36.58 49.44 -2.84
C GLN A 13 37.01 50.34 -1.67
N GLU A 14 37.94 49.85 -0.85
CA GLU A 14 38.88 50.70 -0.11
C GLU A 14 40.02 51.02 -1.07
N ASP A 15 39.99 52.27 -1.60
CA ASP A 15 41.23 52.98 -1.86
C ASP A 15 40.88 54.44 -2.29
N ASP A 16 41.57 55.36 -1.63
CA ASP A 16 41.83 56.75 -2.02
C ASP A 16 40.85 57.82 -1.58
N TYR A 17 40.82 58.09 -0.23
CA TYR A 17 40.20 59.30 0.34
C TYR A 17 41.14 60.48 0.54
N SER A 18 42.31 60.54 -0.11
CA SER A 18 43.33 61.57 0.22
C SER A 18 43.18 62.92 -0.57
N ASN A 19 42.19 63.10 -1.45
CA ASN A 19 42.12 64.32 -2.28
C ASN A 19 40.70 64.83 -2.54
N LEU A 20 39.80 64.88 -1.60
CA LEU A 20 38.50 65.56 -1.77
C LEU A 20 38.44 66.84 -0.93
N ARG A 21 38.99 67.96 -1.47
CA ARG A 21 38.44 69.30 -1.22
C ARG A 21 37.16 69.39 -2.01
N ALA A 22 35.99 69.06 -1.40
CA ALA A 22 34.73 69.13 -2.08
C ALA A 22 34.32 70.55 -2.37
N GLU A 23 33.97 70.84 -3.62
CA GLU A 23 33.25 72.02 -3.99
C GLU A 23 31.84 72.03 -3.34
N PRO A 24 31.27 73.16 -2.90
CA PRO A 24 29.99 73.24 -2.21
C PRO A 24 28.84 72.53 -2.91
N SER A 25 28.83 72.48 -4.23
CA SER A 25 27.80 71.84 -5.06
C SER A 25 27.75 70.32 -4.92
N LYS A 26 28.89 69.70 -4.59
CA LYS A 26 28.93 68.21 -4.38
C LYS A 26 28.46 67.84 -3.00
N MET A 27 28.58 68.76 -2.02
CA MET A 27 28.12 68.52 -0.66
C MET A 27 26.58 68.47 -0.58
N ASP A 28 25.91 69.32 -1.39
CA ASP A 28 24.45 69.35 -1.44
C ASP A 28 23.86 68.13 -2.11
N GLU A 29 24.52 67.60 -3.15
CA GLU A 29 24.13 66.32 -3.78
C GLU A 29 24.30 65.14 -2.80
N LEU A 30 25.38 65.09 -2.02
CA LEU A 30 25.63 64.02 -1.07
C LEU A 30 24.60 64.05 0.10
N ILE A 31 24.22 65.25 0.53
CA ILE A 31 23.19 65.41 1.57
C ILE A 31 21.81 64.98 1.06
N ALA A 32 21.49 65.26 -0.20
CA ALA A 32 20.23 64.83 -0.83
C ALA A 32 20.14 63.30 -0.97
N ILE A 33 21.23 62.63 -1.35
CA ILE A 33 21.28 61.16 -1.46
C ILE A 33 21.14 60.53 -0.09
N ILE A 34 21.85 60.98 0.95
CA ILE A 34 21.76 60.46 2.29
C ILE A 34 20.37 60.68 2.91
N SER A 35 19.74 61.84 2.62
CA SER A 35 18.37 62.11 3.07
C SER A 35 17.35 61.24 2.41
N CYS A 36 17.52 60.88 1.12
CA CYS A 36 16.63 60.00 0.38
C CYS A 36 16.70 58.57 0.94
N GLU A 37 17.91 58.06 1.25
CA GLU A 37 18.09 56.72 1.81
C GLU A 37 17.53 56.61 3.23
N ILE A 38 17.70 57.63 4.07
CA ILE A 38 17.14 57.64 5.43
C ILE A 38 15.60 57.64 5.38
N HIS A 39 14.98 58.38 4.46
CA HIS A 39 13.52 58.35 4.30
C HIS A 39 13.00 56.99 3.79
N LEU A 40 13.75 56.29 2.92
CA LEU A 40 13.40 54.96 2.44
C LEU A 40 13.47 53.93 3.58
N ILE A 41 14.49 54.04 4.44
CA ILE A 41 14.65 53.14 5.59
C ILE A 41 13.55 53.34 6.63
N ILE A 42 13.19 54.61 6.92
CA ILE A 42 12.11 54.94 7.83
C ILE A 42 10.76 54.49 7.28
N PHE A 43 10.52 54.63 5.98
CA PHE A 43 9.28 54.14 5.35
C PHE A 43 9.16 52.59 5.41
N PHE A 44 10.27 51.89 5.27
CA PHE A 44 10.29 50.42 5.43
C PHE A 44 10.06 49.96 6.87
N ILE A 45 10.59 50.71 7.86
CA ILE A 45 10.39 50.40 9.29
C ILE A 45 8.92 50.64 9.69
N VAL A 46 8.27 51.66 9.16
CA VAL A 46 6.85 51.95 9.47
C VAL A 46 5.91 50.91 8.84
N LEU A 47 6.25 50.34 7.66
CA LEU A 47 5.46 49.32 7.01
C LEU A 47 5.53 47.96 7.73
N VAL A 48 6.65 47.66 8.42
CA VAL A 48 6.83 46.45 9.19
C VAL A 48 6.11 46.50 10.54
N SER A 49 5.84 47.71 11.06
CA SER A 49 5.19 47.92 12.35
C SER A 49 3.65 47.82 12.34
N CYS A 50 3.03 47.74 11.16
CA CYS A 50 1.58 47.64 10.97
C CYS A 50 1.12 46.25 10.54
N ALA A 51 1.94 45.22 10.63
CA ALA A 51 1.47 43.83 10.51
C ALA A 51 0.60 43.49 11.73
N PRO A 52 -0.63 42.95 11.56
CA PRO A 52 -1.40 42.46 12.66
C PRO A 52 -0.57 41.38 13.36
N ASN A 53 -0.57 41.41 14.67
CA ASN A 53 0.07 40.41 15.52
C ASN A 53 -0.62 39.06 15.26
N GLU A 54 -0.27 38.36 14.17
CA GLU A 54 -0.57 36.98 14.05
C GLU A 54 0.19 36.31 15.17
N THR A 55 -0.55 35.86 16.18
CA THR A 55 -0.04 34.91 17.15
C THR A 55 0.64 33.82 16.35
N LEU A 56 1.98 33.77 16.46
CA LEU A 56 2.78 32.69 15.92
C LEU A 56 2.26 31.42 16.64
N SER A 57 1.23 30.81 16.08
CA SER A 57 0.88 29.47 16.44
C SER A 57 2.16 28.68 16.12
N LYS A 58 2.83 28.24 17.19
CA LYS A 58 3.92 27.29 17.11
C LYS A 58 3.52 26.29 16.03
N PRO A 59 4.31 26.03 15.00
CA PRO A 59 3.95 24.96 14.07
C PRO A 59 3.75 23.74 14.96
N ILE A 60 2.51 23.24 14.99
CA ILE A 60 2.22 21.90 15.51
C ILE A 60 3.22 21.08 14.75
N LEU A 61 4.21 20.52 15.47
CA LEU A 61 5.12 19.51 14.93
C LEU A 61 4.18 18.56 14.18
N GLY A 62 4.27 18.58 12.85
CA GLY A 62 3.39 17.78 12.03
C GLY A 62 3.41 16.40 12.65
N GLU A 63 2.24 15.87 12.97
CA GLU A 63 2.12 14.44 13.21
C GLU A 63 2.84 13.82 12.02
N THR A 64 4.01 13.23 12.25
CA THR A 64 4.67 12.41 11.26
C THR A 64 3.68 11.31 11.02
N GLU A 65 2.90 11.42 9.92
CA GLU A 65 2.02 10.33 9.52
C GLU A 65 2.91 9.09 9.49
N LEU A 66 2.54 8.11 10.30
CA LEU A 66 3.22 6.82 10.28
C LEU A 66 3.14 6.32 8.83
N PRO A 67 4.25 5.78 8.29
CA PRO A 67 4.23 5.25 6.94
C PRO A 67 3.08 4.26 6.80
N ALA A 68 2.34 4.37 5.71
CA ALA A 68 1.24 3.46 5.45
C ALA A 68 1.75 2.02 5.40
N PHE A 69 1.01 1.11 6.02
CA PHE A 69 1.28 -0.33 5.98
C PHE A 69 1.12 -0.83 4.54
N ARG A 70 2.19 -1.32 3.95
CA ARG A 70 2.25 -1.73 2.54
C ARG A 70 1.83 -3.19 2.40
N TYR A 71 0.73 -3.42 1.70
CA TYR A 71 0.13 -4.72 1.53
C TYR A 71 0.10 -5.14 0.05
N LEU A 72 0.70 -6.29 -0.29
CA LEU A 72 0.65 -6.92 -1.61
C LEU A 72 -0.29 -8.14 -1.57
N ALA A 73 -1.37 -8.11 -2.35
CA ALA A 73 -2.30 -9.22 -2.48
C ALA A 73 -2.14 -9.91 -3.84
N LEU A 74 -1.71 -11.18 -3.81
CA LEU A 74 -1.43 -12.00 -4.98
C LEU A 74 -2.52 -13.07 -5.15
N GLY A 75 -3.02 -13.26 -6.38
CA GLY A 75 -4.01 -14.30 -6.59
C GLY A 75 -4.70 -14.35 -7.95
N ASP A 76 -5.93 -14.81 -7.93
CA ASP A 76 -6.81 -14.98 -9.09
C ASP A 76 -8.13 -14.20 -8.93
N SER A 77 -9.25 -14.73 -9.46
CA SER A 77 -10.58 -14.11 -9.34
C SER A 77 -11.02 -13.91 -7.90
N TYR A 78 -10.60 -14.74 -6.97
CA TYR A 78 -10.93 -14.63 -5.57
C TYR A 78 -10.20 -13.46 -4.87
N THR A 79 -9.07 -13.05 -5.40
CA THR A 79 -8.32 -11.90 -4.86
C THR A 79 -8.71 -10.60 -5.55
N ILE A 80 -8.89 -10.61 -6.89
CA ILE A 80 -9.39 -9.44 -7.62
C ILE A 80 -10.87 -9.14 -7.31
N GLY A 81 -11.60 -10.07 -6.69
CA GLY A 81 -13.00 -9.91 -6.33
C GLY A 81 -13.90 -9.88 -7.56
N GLU A 82 -13.88 -10.97 -8.34
CA GLU A 82 -14.79 -11.09 -9.48
C GLU A 82 -16.25 -10.99 -9.03
N SER A 83 -17.06 -10.24 -9.78
CA SER A 83 -18.50 -10.03 -9.53
C SER A 83 -18.86 -9.22 -8.27
N VAL A 84 -17.90 -8.55 -7.62
CA VAL A 84 -18.15 -7.60 -6.53
C VAL A 84 -17.45 -6.26 -6.80
N SER A 85 -17.86 -5.22 -6.08
CA SER A 85 -17.19 -3.91 -6.14
C SER A 85 -15.78 -3.96 -5.55
N ALA A 86 -14.94 -2.97 -5.86
CA ALA A 86 -13.57 -2.93 -5.32
C ALA A 86 -13.56 -2.91 -3.79
N GLU A 87 -14.48 -2.19 -3.17
CA GLU A 87 -14.62 -2.05 -1.72
C GLU A 87 -15.02 -3.37 -1.05
N GLU A 88 -15.67 -4.29 -1.78
CA GLU A 88 -16.13 -5.58 -1.27
C GLU A 88 -15.11 -6.71 -1.41
N ARG A 89 -13.98 -6.49 -2.11
CA ARG A 89 -12.87 -7.46 -2.20
C ARG A 89 -12.31 -7.73 -0.82
N TRP A 90 -11.98 -8.99 -0.52
CA TRP A 90 -11.47 -9.32 0.82
C TRP A 90 -10.20 -8.57 1.22
N PRO A 91 -9.21 -8.27 0.32
CA PRO A 91 -8.05 -7.47 0.73
C PRO A 91 -8.43 -6.04 1.12
N ASN A 92 -9.38 -5.43 0.39
CA ASN A 92 -9.87 -4.08 0.69
C ASN A 92 -10.69 -4.05 1.98
N GLN A 93 -11.49 -5.08 2.25
CA GLN A 93 -12.22 -5.20 3.51
C GLN A 93 -11.27 -5.41 4.69
N LEU A 94 -10.20 -6.21 4.53
CA LEU A 94 -9.15 -6.35 5.54
C LEU A 94 -8.48 -5.01 5.83
N ALA A 95 -8.13 -4.25 4.80
CA ALA A 95 -7.56 -2.92 4.95
C ALA A 95 -8.50 -1.95 5.69
N LYS A 96 -9.79 -2.00 5.40
CA LYS A 96 -10.81 -1.21 6.11
C LYS A 96 -10.93 -1.60 7.59
N LEU A 97 -10.82 -2.88 7.92
CA LEU A 97 -10.76 -3.34 9.31
C LEU A 97 -9.51 -2.82 10.02
N LEU A 98 -8.35 -2.84 9.37
CA LEU A 98 -7.11 -2.27 9.89
C LEU A 98 -7.20 -0.75 10.09
N GLU A 99 -7.84 -0.04 9.15
CA GLU A 99 -8.06 1.40 9.26
C GLU A 99 -8.93 1.77 10.47
N SER A 100 -9.93 0.94 10.81
CA SER A 100 -10.75 1.12 12.01
C SER A 100 -9.93 1.02 13.31
N GLU A 101 -8.74 0.44 13.25
CA GLU A 101 -7.76 0.35 14.33
C GLU A 101 -6.59 1.37 14.19
N ASN A 102 -6.78 2.41 13.37
CA ASN A 102 -5.81 3.47 13.05
C ASN A 102 -4.55 2.97 12.33
N ILE A 103 -4.65 1.86 11.59
CA ILE A 103 -3.57 1.34 10.75
C ILE A 103 -3.93 1.63 9.29
N LYS A 104 -3.38 2.71 8.74
CA LYS A 104 -3.53 3.04 7.33
C LYS A 104 -2.74 2.03 6.49
N SER A 105 -3.36 1.48 5.44
CA SER A 105 -2.73 0.54 4.52
C SER A 105 -2.78 1.03 3.08
N GLU A 106 -1.68 0.78 2.36
CA GLU A 106 -1.57 0.94 0.91
C GLU A 106 -1.57 -0.46 0.29
N ILE A 107 -2.60 -0.76 -0.53
CA ILE A 107 -2.79 -2.09 -1.10
C ILE A 107 -2.39 -2.10 -2.57
N THR A 108 -1.52 -3.03 -2.93
CA THR A 108 -1.25 -3.42 -4.31
C THR A 108 -1.89 -4.79 -4.56
N ILE A 109 -2.75 -4.92 -5.56
CA ILE A 109 -3.38 -6.19 -5.93
C ILE A 109 -2.83 -6.62 -7.29
N ILE A 110 -2.21 -7.81 -7.34
CA ILE A 110 -1.80 -8.47 -8.59
C ILE A 110 -2.58 -9.78 -8.67
N ALA A 111 -3.70 -9.71 -9.35
CA ALA A 111 -4.63 -10.81 -9.48
C ALA A 111 -5.52 -10.61 -10.71
N ARG A 112 -5.92 -11.72 -11.35
CA ARG A 112 -6.83 -11.69 -12.48
C ARG A 112 -7.68 -12.95 -12.54
N THR A 113 -8.92 -12.80 -12.97
CA THR A 113 -9.86 -13.88 -13.19
C THR A 113 -9.28 -14.94 -14.14
N GLY A 114 -9.33 -16.19 -13.69
CA GLY A 114 -8.88 -17.34 -14.48
C GLY A 114 -7.41 -17.69 -14.31
N TRP A 115 -6.60 -16.89 -13.63
CA TRP A 115 -5.17 -17.19 -13.50
C TRP A 115 -4.88 -18.46 -12.72
N THR A 116 -3.98 -19.26 -13.29
CA THR A 116 -3.28 -20.35 -12.63
C THR A 116 -2.02 -19.84 -11.93
N THR A 117 -1.31 -20.70 -11.22
CA THR A 117 -0.02 -20.36 -10.60
C THR A 117 0.99 -19.79 -11.59
N SER A 118 1.12 -20.37 -12.78
CA SER A 118 2.05 -19.89 -13.82
C SER A 118 1.61 -18.54 -14.41
N GLU A 119 0.31 -18.33 -14.60
CA GLU A 119 -0.23 -17.06 -15.12
C GLU A 119 -0.12 -15.95 -14.08
N LEU A 120 -0.29 -16.25 -12.78
CA LEU A 120 0.00 -15.30 -11.71
C LEU A 120 1.47 -14.86 -11.72
N TRP A 121 2.41 -15.81 -11.90
CA TRP A 121 3.83 -15.46 -11.99
C TRP A 121 4.11 -14.53 -13.19
N GLN A 122 3.52 -14.80 -14.34
CA GLN A 122 3.64 -13.91 -15.50
C GLN A 122 3.07 -12.50 -15.22
N GLY A 123 1.93 -12.45 -14.53
CA GLY A 123 1.33 -11.19 -14.11
C GLY A 123 2.24 -10.40 -13.16
N ILE A 124 2.85 -11.05 -12.17
CA ILE A 124 3.81 -10.42 -11.26
C ILE A 124 5.01 -9.85 -12.02
N GLN A 125 5.53 -10.59 -13.01
CA GLN A 125 6.67 -10.15 -13.81
C GLN A 125 6.35 -8.95 -14.73
N ALA A 126 5.08 -8.75 -15.06
CA ALA A 126 4.64 -7.66 -15.91
C ALA A 126 4.41 -6.35 -15.12
N GLU A 127 4.36 -6.41 -13.80
CA GLU A 127 4.12 -5.27 -12.93
C GLU A 127 5.43 -4.74 -12.31
N GLU A 128 5.51 -3.43 -12.12
CA GLU A 128 6.63 -2.79 -11.42
C GLU A 128 6.39 -2.81 -9.90
N ILE A 129 6.50 -3.99 -9.28
CA ILE A 129 6.39 -4.10 -7.82
C ILE A 129 7.64 -3.54 -7.14
N GLN A 130 7.45 -2.91 -5.99
CA GLN A 130 8.53 -2.28 -5.23
C GLN A 130 8.60 -2.85 -3.80
N PRO A 131 9.26 -4.00 -3.60
CA PRO A 131 9.47 -4.52 -2.25
C PRO A 131 10.36 -3.58 -1.41
N PRO A 132 10.36 -3.71 -0.08
CA PRO A 132 9.60 -4.70 0.69
C PRO A 132 8.16 -4.29 0.97
N TYR A 133 7.32 -5.29 1.23
CA TYR A 133 5.95 -5.14 1.74
C TYR A 133 5.88 -5.60 3.19
N ASP A 134 5.00 -4.95 3.97
CA ASP A 134 4.76 -5.31 5.38
C ASP A 134 3.87 -6.53 5.50
N LEU A 135 3.04 -6.80 4.49
CA LEU A 135 2.23 -7.99 4.33
C LEU A 135 2.19 -8.42 2.87
N VAL A 136 2.34 -9.71 2.62
CA VAL A 136 2.05 -10.33 1.32
C VAL A 136 1.04 -11.44 1.52
N SER A 137 -0.10 -11.42 0.82
CA SER A 137 -1.03 -12.54 0.83
C SER A 137 -1.01 -13.30 -0.49
N LEU A 138 -1.19 -14.63 -0.40
CA LEU A 138 -1.25 -15.51 -1.57
C LEU A 138 -2.50 -16.39 -1.49
N LEU A 139 -3.40 -16.26 -2.47
CA LEU A 139 -4.56 -17.11 -2.69
C LEU A 139 -4.63 -17.48 -4.16
N ILE A 140 -4.22 -18.71 -4.49
CA ILE A 140 -4.12 -19.19 -5.88
C ILE A 140 -4.31 -20.72 -5.93
N GLY A 141 -4.79 -21.23 -7.06
CA GLY A 141 -4.81 -22.66 -7.33
C GLY A 141 -6.15 -23.22 -7.78
N VAL A 142 -7.26 -22.50 -7.61
CA VAL A 142 -8.57 -22.99 -8.07
C VAL A 142 -8.57 -23.26 -9.57
N ASN A 143 -7.90 -22.42 -10.37
CA ASN A 143 -7.86 -22.59 -11.82
C ASN A 143 -6.94 -23.76 -12.24
N ASN A 144 -5.90 -24.07 -11.45
CA ASN A 144 -5.10 -25.27 -11.66
C ASN A 144 -5.98 -26.53 -11.44
N GLN A 145 -6.75 -26.59 -10.34
CA GLN A 145 -7.69 -27.68 -10.07
C GLN A 145 -8.77 -27.75 -11.15
N TYR A 146 -9.41 -26.64 -11.50
CA TYR A 146 -10.50 -26.59 -12.48
C TYR A 146 -10.07 -27.07 -13.87
N ARG A 147 -8.82 -26.80 -14.28
CA ARG A 147 -8.23 -27.20 -15.56
C ARG A 147 -7.58 -28.61 -15.47
N GLY A 148 -7.61 -29.27 -14.32
CA GLY A 148 -7.10 -30.62 -14.13
C GLY A 148 -5.56 -30.72 -14.17
N TYR A 149 -4.85 -29.72 -13.67
CA TYR A 149 -3.39 -29.75 -13.60
C TYR A 149 -2.90 -30.84 -12.62
N ASP A 150 -1.73 -31.40 -12.91
CA ASP A 150 -1.10 -32.37 -12.02
C ASP A 150 -0.77 -31.72 -10.67
N ILE A 151 -1.02 -32.47 -9.58
CA ILE A 151 -0.88 -31.97 -8.22
C ILE A 151 0.60 -31.71 -7.84
N ASN A 152 1.56 -32.45 -8.43
CA ASN A 152 2.98 -32.25 -8.16
C ASN A 152 3.48 -31.01 -8.91
N GLU A 153 3.07 -30.82 -10.15
CA GLU A 153 3.34 -29.59 -10.90
C GLU A 153 2.78 -28.37 -10.16
N TYR A 154 1.53 -28.46 -9.67
CA TYR A 154 0.94 -27.42 -8.86
C TYR A 154 1.76 -27.14 -7.59
N ARG A 155 2.18 -28.19 -6.87
CA ARG A 155 3.02 -28.09 -5.65
C ARG A 155 4.30 -27.31 -5.93
N ASP A 156 5.00 -27.62 -7.02
CA ASP A 156 6.24 -26.97 -7.38
C ASP A 156 6.02 -25.49 -7.69
N GLN A 157 4.99 -25.17 -8.49
CA GLN A 157 4.64 -23.81 -8.84
C GLN A 157 4.14 -22.99 -7.63
N PHE A 158 3.33 -23.60 -6.76
CA PHE A 158 2.88 -22.97 -5.53
C PHE A 158 4.05 -22.65 -4.58
N ASN A 159 4.94 -23.62 -4.36
CA ASN A 159 6.14 -23.41 -3.54
C ASN A 159 7.01 -22.28 -4.09
N PHE A 160 7.18 -22.19 -5.40
CA PHE A 160 7.89 -21.10 -6.04
C PHE A 160 7.25 -19.74 -5.72
N LEU A 161 5.92 -19.61 -5.88
CA LEU A 161 5.19 -18.38 -5.57
C LEU A 161 5.26 -18.03 -4.08
N LEU A 162 5.19 -19.03 -3.20
CA LEU A 162 5.31 -18.86 -1.75
C LEU A 162 6.69 -18.28 -1.38
N HIS A 163 7.78 -18.80 -1.96
CA HIS A 163 9.11 -18.26 -1.74
C HIS A 163 9.26 -16.84 -2.29
N LYS A 164 8.66 -16.55 -3.45
CA LYS A 164 8.61 -15.18 -3.99
C LYS A 164 7.83 -14.23 -3.06
N SER A 165 6.73 -14.70 -2.48
CA SER A 165 5.98 -13.92 -1.49
C SER A 165 6.84 -13.58 -0.27
N ILE A 166 7.65 -14.52 0.21
CA ILE A 166 8.60 -14.29 1.31
C ILE A 166 9.71 -13.29 0.89
N GLU A 167 10.25 -13.38 -0.33
CA GLU A 167 11.21 -12.40 -0.85
C GLU A 167 10.60 -10.99 -0.87
N TYR A 168 9.34 -10.84 -1.29
CA TYR A 168 8.65 -9.54 -1.31
C TYR A 168 8.36 -8.99 0.09
N ALA A 169 8.36 -9.85 1.10
CA ALA A 169 8.20 -9.53 2.51
C ALA A 169 9.57 -9.38 3.24
N ASP A 170 10.63 -9.01 2.52
CA ASP A 170 12.00 -8.84 3.05
C ASP A 170 12.60 -10.11 3.65
N GLY A 171 12.18 -11.28 3.16
CA GLY A 171 12.62 -12.59 3.65
C GLY A 171 11.93 -13.07 4.93
N ASP A 172 10.97 -12.31 5.46
CA ASP A 172 10.24 -12.66 6.68
C ASP A 172 8.96 -13.44 6.37
N ALA A 173 9.00 -14.75 6.62
CA ALA A 173 7.85 -15.63 6.43
C ALA A 173 6.64 -15.25 7.29
N ASN A 174 6.84 -14.62 8.45
CA ASN A 174 5.74 -14.15 9.29
C ASN A 174 4.95 -13.00 8.65
N ARG A 175 5.51 -12.28 7.69
CA ARG A 175 4.83 -11.23 6.93
C ARG A 175 4.10 -11.74 5.70
N VAL A 176 4.03 -13.06 5.52
CA VAL A 176 3.27 -13.69 4.45
C VAL A 176 2.04 -14.39 5.01
N LEU A 177 0.94 -14.34 4.29
CA LEU A 177 -0.32 -14.99 4.65
C LEU A 177 -0.83 -15.81 3.47
N VAL A 178 -1.02 -17.11 3.66
CA VAL A 178 -1.68 -17.96 2.66
C VAL A 178 -3.14 -18.17 3.06
N LEU A 179 -4.06 -17.97 2.11
CA LEU A 179 -5.46 -18.34 2.27
C LEU A 179 -5.72 -19.66 1.53
N SER A 180 -6.58 -20.52 2.11
CA SER A 180 -7.05 -21.71 1.41
C SER A 180 -7.90 -21.35 0.19
N ILE A 181 -7.90 -22.23 -0.82
CA ILE A 181 -8.79 -22.14 -1.97
C ILE A 181 -10.22 -22.41 -1.49
N PRO A 182 -11.19 -21.52 -1.76
CA PRO A 182 -12.60 -21.77 -1.41
C PRO A 182 -13.20 -22.91 -2.23
N ASP A 183 -14.19 -23.59 -1.65
CA ASP A 183 -14.84 -24.74 -2.29
C ASP A 183 -15.99 -24.31 -3.19
N TRP A 184 -15.74 -24.22 -4.48
CA TRP A 184 -16.75 -23.86 -5.46
C TRP A 184 -17.77 -24.97 -5.75
N SER A 185 -17.54 -26.22 -5.24
CA SER A 185 -18.49 -27.32 -5.41
C SER A 185 -19.86 -27.02 -4.77
N MET A 186 -19.90 -26.12 -3.79
CA MET A 186 -21.12 -25.73 -3.07
C MET A 186 -21.92 -24.64 -3.76
N THR A 187 -21.42 -24.12 -4.88
CA THR A 187 -22.04 -23.00 -5.62
C THR A 187 -23.09 -23.47 -6.62
N PRO A 188 -24.02 -22.60 -7.07
CA PRO A 188 -24.93 -22.87 -8.17
C PRO A 188 -24.21 -23.31 -9.46
N PHE A 189 -23.03 -22.75 -9.76
CA PHE A 189 -22.22 -23.08 -10.92
C PHE A 189 -21.87 -24.58 -10.99
N ALA A 190 -21.70 -25.23 -9.85
CA ALA A 190 -21.40 -26.66 -9.75
C ALA A 190 -22.65 -27.57 -9.83
N SER A 191 -23.85 -27.05 -10.05
CA SER A 191 -25.11 -27.82 -10.00
C SER A 191 -25.16 -29.04 -10.91
N SER A 192 -24.52 -28.96 -12.09
CA SER A 192 -24.47 -30.05 -13.08
C SER A 192 -23.17 -30.87 -13.03
N ARG A 193 -22.32 -30.66 -12.00
CA ARG A 193 -21.00 -31.28 -11.89
C ARG A 193 -20.93 -32.27 -10.74
N ASN A 194 -19.88 -33.09 -10.72
CA ASN A 194 -19.60 -33.98 -9.60
C ASN A 194 -19.03 -33.20 -8.42
N ARG A 195 -19.91 -32.67 -7.57
CA ARG A 195 -19.56 -31.85 -6.40
C ARG A 195 -18.61 -32.55 -5.43
N GLU A 196 -18.83 -33.84 -5.19
CA GLU A 196 -17.99 -34.63 -4.27
C GLU A 196 -16.55 -34.76 -4.79
N GLN A 197 -16.39 -34.98 -6.08
CA GLN A 197 -15.07 -35.04 -6.71
C GLN A 197 -14.36 -33.71 -6.62
N ILE A 198 -15.04 -32.61 -6.94
CA ILE A 198 -14.48 -31.24 -6.86
C ILE A 198 -14.01 -30.94 -5.45
N ALA A 199 -14.84 -31.21 -4.43
CA ALA A 199 -14.49 -30.98 -3.03
C ALA A 199 -13.23 -31.77 -2.62
N LYS A 200 -13.17 -33.06 -3.01
CA LYS A 200 -11.99 -33.92 -2.70
C LYS A 200 -10.72 -33.45 -3.42
N GLU A 201 -10.84 -32.95 -4.64
CA GLU A 201 -9.70 -32.39 -5.37
C GLU A 201 -9.22 -31.11 -4.70
N LEU A 202 -10.12 -30.18 -4.36
CA LEU A 202 -9.78 -28.94 -3.64
C LEU A 202 -9.14 -29.22 -2.27
N ASP A 203 -9.62 -30.23 -1.54
CA ASP A 203 -8.99 -30.63 -0.28
C ASP A 203 -7.52 -31.07 -0.48
N LYS A 204 -7.19 -31.73 -1.59
CA LYS A 204 -5.79 -32.09 -1.92
C LYS A 204 -4.95 -30.86 -2.26
N PHE A 205 -5.49 -29.91 -3.03
CA PHE A 205 -4.80 -28.66 -3.35
C PHE A 205 -4.58 -27.82 -2.08
N ASN A 206 -5.58 -27.74 -1.22
CA ASN A 206 -5.49 -27.05 0.06
C ASN A 206 -4.51 -27.73 1.03
N LEU A 207 -4.40 -29.06 0.99
CA LEU A 207 -3.37 -29.78 1.75
C LEU A 207 -1.97 -29.38 1.28
N VAL A 208 -1.73 -29.28 -0.04
CA VAL A 208 -0.45 -28.78 -0.58
C VAL A 208 -0.15 -27.39 -0.07
N ASN A 209 -1.11 -26.47 -0.10
CA ASN A 209 -0.92 -25.09 0.34
C ASN A 209 -0.58 -25.04 1.83
N ARG A 210 -1.30 -25.78 2.65
CA ARG A 210 -1.08 -25.87 4.10
C ARG A 210 0.30 -26.44 4.43
N GLU A 211 0.63 -27.64 3.92
CA GLU A 211 1.91 -28.29 4.16
C GLU A 211 3.10 -27.43 3.71
N SER A 212 2.97 -26.75 2.56
CA SER A 212 3.99 -25.85 2.05
C SER A 212 4.19 -24.63 2.94
N SER A 213 3.09 -24.04 3.42
CA SER A 213 3.12 -22.89 4.32
C SER A 213 3.73 -23.25 5.68
N GLU A 214 3.27 -24.35 6.28
CA GLU A 214 3.76 -24.85 7.58
C GLU A 214 5.26 -25.15 7.53
N LYS A 215 5.74 -25.73 6.43
CA LYS A 215 7.15 -26.09 6.23
C LYS A 215 8.09 -24.90 6.30
N VAL A 216 7.63 -23.72 5.86
CA VAL A 216 8.44 -22.48 5.83
C VAL A 216 8.01 -21.46 6.88
N GLY A 217 7.07 -21.83 7.77
CA GLY A 217 6.61 -20.99 8.86
C GLY A 217 5.67 -19.85 8.45
N VAL A 218 5.02 -19.97 7.29
CA VAL A 218 4.05 -18.97 6.80
C VAL A 218 2.68 -19.24 7.44
N PRO A 219 2.03 -18.24 8.04
CA PRO A 219 0.65 -18.31 8.51
C PRO A 219 -0.35 -18.75 7.43
N TYR A 220 -1.28 -19.64 7.81
CA TYR A 220 -2.30 -20.19 6.92
C TYR A 220 -3.71 -19.93 7.47
N VAL A 221 -4.57 -19.30 6.64
CA VAL A 221 -5.97 -19.03 6.96
C VAL A 221 -6.89 -19.93 6.15
N ASP A 222 -7.56 -20.86 6.82
CA ASP A 222 -8.50 -21.77 6.17
C ASP A 222 -9.88 -21.12 5.99
N VAL A 223 -10.16 -20.57 4.81
CA VAL A 223 -11.46 -19.99 4.43
C VAL A 223 -12.40 -20.99 3.76
N THR A 224 -11.92 -22.19 3.43
CA THR A 224 -12.73 -23.24 2.78
C THR A 224 -14.00 -23.59 3.54
N PRO A 225 -14.00 -23.74 4.89
CA PRO A 225 -15.24 -24.00 5.63
C PRO A 225 -16.30 -22.90 5.46
N ILE A 226 -15.87 -21.63 5.37
CA ILE A 226 -16.80 -20.50 5.15
C ILE A 226 -17.48 -20.62 3.78
N SER A 227 -16.71 -20.98 2.75
CA SER A 227 -17.27 -21.17 1.40
C SER A 227 -18.26 -22.33 1.33
N ARG A 228 -18.10 -23.36 2.15
CA ARG A 228 -19.01 -24.51 2.23
C ARG A 228 -20.38 -24.16 2.83
N GLU A 229 -20.46 -23.10 3.61
CA GLU A 229 -21.75 -22.60 4.14
C GLU A 229 -22.66 -22.00 3.05
N ALA A 230 -22.13 -21.76 1.84
CA ALA A 230 -22.92 -21.31 0.71
C ALA A 230 -24.09 -22.24 0.33
N VAL A 231 -24.03 -23.52 0.71
CA VAL A 231 -25.14 -24.46 0.55
C VAL A 231 -26.33 -24.11 1.43
N ASN A 232 -26.08 -23.51 2.59
CA ASN A 232 -27.08 -23.13 3.59
C ASN A 232 -27.46 -21.62 3.48
N ASP A 233 -26.53 -20.82 2.97
CA ASP A 233 -26.69 -19.37 2.84
C ASP A 233 -26.25 -18.88 1.44
N THR A 234 -27.20 -18.79 0.54
CA THR A 234 -26.95 -18.35 -0.85
C THR A 234 -26.50 -16.89 -0.96
N THR A 235 -26.69 -16.07 0.08
CA THR A 235 -26.20 -14.68 0.12
C THR A 235 -24.67 -14.59 0.20
N LEU A 236 -23.99 -15.69 0.45
CA LEU A 236 -22.53 -15.81 0.42
C LEU A 236 -21.97 -15.85 -1.01
N ILE A 237 -22.81 -16.11 -2.03
CA ILE A 237 -22.40 -16.18 -3.43
C ILE A 237 -22.83 -14.92 -4.16
N ALA A 238 -21.96 -14.42 -5.04
CA ALA A 238 -22.24 -13.28 -5.91
C ALA A 238 -23.27 -13.63 -7.00
N GLN A 239 -23.72 -12.62 -7.75
CA GLN A 239 -24.79 -12.79 -8.74
C GLN A 239 -24.45 -13.73 -9.89
N ASP A 240 -23.17 -13.99 -10.15
CA ASP A 240 -22.73 -14.93 -11.18
C ASP A 240 -22.91 -16.41 -10.80
N GLY A 241 -23.29 -16.66 -9.56
CA GLY A 241 -23.54 -18.02 -9.06
C GLY A 241 -22.28 -18.85 -8.81
N LEU A 242 -21.10 -18.23 -8.82
CA LEU A 242 -19.80 -18.89 -8.63
C LEU A 242 -18.92 -18.22 -7.57
N HIS A 243 -18.66 -16.92 -7.74
CA HIS A 243 -17.70 -16.22 -6.90
C HIS A 243 -18.30 -15.81 -5.55
N PRO A 244 -17.46 -15.59 -4.52
CA PRO A 244 -17.91 -15.08 -3.24
C PRO A 244 -18.58 -13.71 -3.36
N SER A 245 -19.62 -13.50 -2.58
CA SER A 245 -20.20 -12.16 -2.38
C SER A 245 -19.33 -11.29 -1.46
N GLY A 246 -19.59 -9.99 -1.42
CA GLY A 246 -18.98 -9.08 -0.44
C GLY A 246 -19.16 -9.56 1.01
N LYS A 247 -20.29 -10.23 1.32
CA LYS A 247 -20.53 -10.84 2.63
C LYS A 247 -19.56 -11.98 2.94
N MET A 248 -19.32 -12.87 1.99
CA MET A 248 -18.34 -13.96 2.19
C MET A 248 -16.92 -13.39 2.33
N TYR A 249 -16.56 -12.41 1.52
CA TYR A 249 -15.27 -11.74 1.60
C TYR A 249 -15.06 -11.00 2.92
N ALA A 250 -16.13 -10.44 3.53
CA ALA A 250 -16.06 -9.86 4.87
C ALA A 250 -15.66 -10.91 5.92
N LEU A 251 -16.28 -12.09 5.87
CA LEU A 251 -15.95 -13.20 6.79
C LEU A 251 -14.50 -13.68 6.61
N TRP A 252 -13.96 -13.65 5.39
CA TRP A 252 -12.54 -13.98 5.17
C TRP A 252 -11.61 -12.93 5.77
N ALA A 253 -11.93 -11.66 5.57
CA ALA A 253 -11.18 -10.54 6.14
C ALA A 253 -11.19 -10.57 7.67
N GLU A 254 -12.35 -10.80 8.29
CA GLU A 254 -12.49 -10.96 9.74
C GLU A 254 -11.67 -12.15 10.28
N LYS A 255 -11.64 -13.25 9.55
CA LYS A 255 -10.86 -14.43 9.93
C LYS A 255 -9.35 -14.21 9.81
N ALA A 256 -8.90 -13.43 8.81
CA ALA A 256 -7.50 -13.09 8.60
C ALA A 256 -6.98 -12.02 9.59
N LEU A 257 -7.85 -11.12 10.02
CA LEU A 257 -7.49 -9.95 10.82
C LEU A 257 -6.64 -10.26 12.08
N PRO A 258 -6.99 -11.25 12.93
CA PRO A 258 -6.19 -11.55 14.12
C PRO A 258 -4.74 -11.90 13.78
N ILE A 259 -4.53 -12.69 12.73
CA ILE A 259 -3.20 -13.11 12.27
C ILE A 259 -2.41 -11.92 11.74
N VAL A 260 -3.06 -11.05 10.94
CA VAL A 260 -2.42 -9.84 10.41
C VAL A 260 -2.04 -8.88 11.53
N LYS A 261 -2.83 -8.79 12.59
CA LYS A 261 -2.49 -7.99 13.78
C LYS A 261 -1.26 -8.53 14.50
N GLU A 262 -1.11 -9.84 14.63
CA GLU A 262 0.09 -10.46 15.20
C GLU A 262 1.34 -10.15 14.35
N ILE A 263 1.22 -10.20 13.02
CA ILE A 263 2.28 -9.79 12.08
C ILE A 263 2.72 -8.35 12.36
N LEU A 264 1.77 -7.43 12.46
CA LEU A 264 2.03 -6.00 12.69
C LEU A 264 2.69 -5.70 14.05
N ILE A 265 2.39 -6.50 15.08
CA ILE A 265 2.99 -6.35 16.41
C ILE A 265 4.44 -6.86 16.39
N SER A 266 4.70 -7.95 15.69
CA SER A 266 6.04 -8.58 15.61
C SER A 266 7.02 -7.79 14.75
N SER A 267 6.54 -6.91 13.88
CA SER A 267 7.34 -6.11 12.95
C SER A 267 7.81 -4.77 13.53
N LYS A 268 7.44 -4.45 14.77
CA LYS A 268 7.85 -3.24 15.51
C LYS A 268 9.00 -3.57 16.47
#